data_d4fceaf30b75df2ab31756ee31a8edd5
#
_entry.id   d4fceaf30b75df2ab31756ee31a8edd5
#
_cell.length_a   1.000
_cell.length_b   1.000
_cell.length_c   1.000
_cell.angle_alpha   90.00
_cell.angle_beta   90.00
_cell.angle_gamma   90.00
#
_symmetry.space_group_name_H-M   'P 1'
#
loop_
_entity.id
_entity.type
_entity.pdbx_description
1 polymer ?
#
loop_
_entity_poly.entity_id
_entity_poly.type
_entity_poly.pdbx_seq_one_letter_code
_entity_poly.pdbx_strand_id
1 'polypeptide(L)'
;RVTDQTEVLLIGGRSGVGKSTVGYEIHAQLSATGVPHCLIEGDNLDMAYPPPWEHSLAEKNLTAVWANYHALGYRRMIYTNTASVLKKVITDLTAAIGDDPHVTAVLLRCSDTTAHHRLSQREIGTALDQHVERSALMARTLDERAPRWAHRVQTDDRTVADIAAEIIGLAGWVAE
;
A
#
# COMPACT_ATOMS: atom_id res chain seq x y z
N ARG A 1 15.14 18.27 9.30
CA ARG A 1 14.08 19.26 9.42
C ARG A 1 12.74 18.57 9.53
N VAL A 2 12.08 18.66 10.67
CA VAL A 2 10.72 18.16 10.87
C VAL A 2 9.80 19.04 10.03
N THR A 3 9.11 18.47 9.03
CA THR A 3 8.10 19.19 8.27
C THR A 3 6.74 18.93 8.88
N ASP A 4 5.88 19.95 8.95
CA ASP A 4 4.49 19.79 9.37
C ASP A 4 3.60 19.20 8.25
N GLN A 5 4.17 19.03 7.07
CA GLN A 5 3.45 18.48 5.92
C GLN A 5 3.15 17.01 6.12
N THR A 6 1.90 16.62 5.88
CA THR A 6 1.51 15.22 5.81
C THR A 6 2.15 14.56 4.58
N GLU A 7 2.76 13.41 4.79
CA GLU A 7 3.37 12.60 3.75
C GLU A 7 2.75 11.21 3.76
N VAL A 8 2.38 10.71 2.60
CA VAL A 8 1.72 9.42 2.44
C VAL A 8 2.50 8.55 1.46
N LEU A 9 2.82 7.36 1.89
CA LEU A 9 3.41 6.32 1.07
C LEU A 9 2.32 5.29 0.73
N LEU A 10 1.86 5.30 -0.51
CA LEU A 10 0.86 4.37 -1.01
C LEU A 10 1.56 3.17 -1.65
N ILE A 11 1.27 1.98 -1.16
CA ILE A 11 1.81 0.73 -1.69
C ILE A 11 0.67 -0.07 -2.29
N GLY A 12 0.68 -0.20 -3.61
CA GLY A 12 -0.28 -0.97 -4.37
C GLY A 12 0.37 -2.19 -5.02
N GLY A 13 -0.46 -3.06 -5.53
CA GLY A 13 -0.01 -4.25 -6.24
C GLY A 13 -1.03 -5.37 -6.19
N ARG A 14 -0.83 -6.34 -7.06
CA ARG A 14 -1.68 -7.53 -7.17
C ARG A 14 -1.69 -8.36 -5.89
N SER A 15 -2.74 -9.14 -5.68
CA SER A 15 -2.76 -10.16 -4.62
C SER A 15 -1.59 -11.14 -4.83
N GLY A 16 -0.90 -11.46 -3.75
CA GLY A 16 0.27 -12.34 -3.77
C GLY A 16 1.60 -11.64 -4.03
N VAL A 17 1.62 -10.32 -4.26
CA VAL A 17 2.89 -9.60 -4.48
C VAL A 17 3.67 -9.32 -3.18
N GLY A 18 2.99 -9.32 -2.04
CA GLY A 18 3.62 -9.14 -0.73
C GLY A 18 3.51 -7.73 -0.13
N LYS A 19 2.41 -7.01 -0.42
CA LYS A 19 2.17 -5.66 0.10
C LYS A 19 2.27 -5.56 1.63
N SER A 20 1.59 -6.45 2.33
CA SER A 20 1.60 -6.44 3.81
C SER A 20 2.98 -6.72 4.37
N THR A 21 3.68 -7.72 3.84
CA THR A 21 5.02 -8.09 4.26
C THR A 21 6.00 -6.93 4.06
N VAL A 22 5.94 -6.28 2.90
CA VAL A 22 6.77 -5.10 2.60
C VAL A 22 6.40 -3.94 3.53
N GLY A 23 5.12 -3.69 3.74
CA GLY A 23 4.65 -2.65 4.66
C GLY A 23 5.16 -2.84 6.08
N TYR A 24 5.09 -4.05 6.62
CA TYR A 24 5.62 -4.38 7.94
C TYR A 24 7.13 -4.22 8.02
N GLU A 25 7.87 -4.59 6.99
CA GLU A 25 9.33 -4.41 6.96
C GLU A 25 9.72 -2.94 6.90
N ILE A 26 9.01 -2.11 6.13
CA ILE A 26 9.20 -0.66 6.15
C ILE A 26 8.96 -0.11 7.56
N HIS A 27 7.87 -0.53 8.19
CA HIS A 27 7.58 -0.16 9.58
C HIS A 27 8.72 -0.54 10.53
N ALA A 28 9.24 -1.75 10.41
CA ALA A 28 10.35 -2.23 11.26
C ALA A 28 11.61 -1.38 11.05
N GLN A 29 11.98 -1.09 9.81
CA GLN A 29 13.19 -0.30 9.50
C GLN A 29 13.04 1.16 9.96
N LEU A 30 11.89 1.78 9.74
CA LEU A 30 11.63 3.15 10.20
C LEU A 30 11.61 3.24 11.73
N SER A 31 11.06 2.22 12.39
CA SER A 31 11.08 2.15 13.86
C SER A 31 12.50 2.05 14.40
N ALA A 32 13.33 1.21 13.76
CA ALA A 32 14.75 1.05 14.15
C ALA A 32 15.57 2.33 13.95
N THR A 33 15.23 3.15 12.97
CA THR A 33 15.92 4.43 12.69
C THR A 33 15.27 5.64 13.37
N GLY A 34 14.21 5.43 14.14
CA GLY A 34 13.57 6.50 14.92
C GLY A 34 12.73 7.47 14.07
N VAL A 35 12.21 7.05 12.93
CA VAL A 35 11.35 7.87 12.07
C VAL A 35 9.89 7.67 12.46
N PRO A 36 9.20 8.68 13.01
CA PRO A 36 7.78 8.56 13.39
C PRO A 36 6.90 8.34 12.17
N HIS A 37 5.99 7.37 12.26
CA HIS A 37 5.06 7.03 11.19
C HIS A 37 3.93 6.15 11.73
N CYS A 38 2.88 5.97 10.93
CA CYS A 38 1.88 4.94 11.17
C CYS A 38 1.72 4.06 9.91
N LEU A 39 1.21 2.85 10.13
CA LEU A 39 0.90 1.90 9.05
C LEU A 39 -0.58 1.57 9.09
N ILE A 40 -1.25 1.75 7.97
CA ILE A 40 -2.66 1.42 7.80
C ILE A 40 -2.79 0.45 6.63
N GLU A 41 -3.30 -0.75 6.89
CA GLU A 41 -3.68 -1.69 5.85
C GLU A 41 -5.10 -1.36 5.38
N GLY A 42 -5.22 -0.83 4.15
CA GLY A 42 -6.49 -0.33 3.63
C GLY A 42 -7.59 -1.38 3.57
N ASP A 43 -7.25 -2.64 3.33
CA ASP A 43 -8.23 -3.73 3.30
C ASP A 43 -8.98 -3.90 4.63
N ASN A 44 -8.37 -3.55 5.74
CA ASN A 44 -9.00 -3.67 7.06
C ASN A 44 -10.01 -2.56 7.36
N LEU A 45 -10.06 -1.52 6.54
CA LEU A 45 -10.98 -0.40 6.76
C LEU A 45 -12.41 -0.68 6.32
N ASP A 46 -12.62 -1.67 5.45
CA ASP A 46 -13.94 -2.04 4.93
C ASP A 46 -14.12 -3.55 4.74
N MET A 47 -13.39 -4.34 5.51
CA MET A 47 -13.49 -5.79 5.47
C MET A 47 -14.74 -6.26 6.24
N ALA A 48 -15.83 -6.42 5.52
CA ALA A 48 -17.13 -6.80 6.08
C ALA A 48 -17.94 -7.62 5.07
N TYR A 49 -18.92 -8.34 5.57
CA TYR A 49 -19.92 -9.00 4.76
C TYR A 49 -21.34 -8.57 5.20
N PRO A 50 -22.22 -8.15 4.29
CA PRO A 50 -21.95 -7.92 2.88
C PRO A 50 -20.94 -6.78 2.64
N PRO A 51 -20.23 -6.78 1.51
CA PRO A 51 -19.21 -5.75 1.25
C PRO A 51 -19.82 -4.34 1.21
N PRO A 52 -19.28 -3.38 1.99
CA PRO A 52 -19.86 -2.05 2.14
C PRO A 52 -19.35 -1.03 1.12
N TRP A 53 -18.98 -1.46 -0.08
CA TRP A 53 -18.26 -0.63 -1.06
C TRP A 53 -19.06 0.57 -1.58
N GLU A 54 -20.40 0.49 -1.57
CA GLU A 54 -21.29 1.56 -2.00
C GLU A 54 -21.31 2.75 -1.03
N HIS A 55 -20.79 2.56 0.19
CA HIS A 55 -20.90 3.54 1.27
C HIS A 55 -19.62 4.36 1.49
N SER A 56 -18.58 4.17 0.69
CA SER A 56 -17.27 4.80 0.87
C SER A 56 -16.72 4.62 2.30
N LEU A 57 -16.93 3.42 2.86
CA LEU A 57 -16.60 3.15 4.26
C LEU A 57 -15.09 3.20 4.53
N ALA A 58 -14.28 2.70 3.60
CA ALA A 58 -12.82 2.75 3.75
C ALA A 58 -12.32 4.19 3.89
N GLU A 59 -12.81 5.10 3.06
CA GLU A 59 -12.43 6.51 3.09
C GLU A 59 -12.91 7.19 4.38
N LYS A 60 -14.13 6.92 4.82
CA LYS A 60 -14.66 7.44 6.09
C LYS A 60 -13.85 6.97 7.29
N ASN A 61 -13.52 5.68 7.32
CA ASN A 61 -12.69 5.10 8.38
C ASN A 61 -11.26 5.66 8.31
N LEU A 62 -10.71 5.83 7.12
CA LEU A 62 -9.38 6.44 6.96
C LEU A 62 -9.36 7.86 7.51
N THR A 63 -10.35 8.68 7.21
CA THR A 63 -10.48 10.04 7.76
C THR A 63 -10.44 10.03 9.28
N ALA A 64 -11.21 9.16 9.91
CA ALA A 64 -11.28 9.06 11.37
C ALA A 64 -9.97 8.55 11.98
N VAL A 65 -9.40 7.51 11.42
CA VAL A 65 -8.14 6.91 11.90
C VAL A 65 -6.99 7.91 11.76
N TRP A 66 -6.86 8.54 10.60
CA TRP A 66 -5.81 9.53 10.37
C TRP A 66 -5.95 10.74 11.28
N ALA A 67 -7.16 11.25 11.49
CA ALA A 67 -7.39 12.37 12.41
C ALA A 67 -6.86 12.05 13.81
N ASN A 68 -7.02 10.83 14.29
CA ASN A 68 -6.51 10.39 15.58
C ASN A 68 -4.97 10.36 15.61
N TYR A 69 -4.33 9.82 14.56
CA TYR A 69 -2.87 9.85 14.47
C TYR A 69 -2.32 11.28 14.36
N HIS A 70 -2.93 12.10 13.51
CA HIS A 70 -2.53 13.48 13.29
C HIS A 70 -2.59 14.31 14.59
N ALA A 71 -3.62 14.11 15.39
CA ALA A 71 -3.78 14.76 16.68
C ALA A 71 -2.64 14.45 17.66
N LEU A 72 -2.00 13.28 17.52
CA LEU A 72 -0.85 12.88 18.31
C LEU A 72 0.49 13.35 17.73
N GLY A 73 0.48 14.04 16.59
CA GLY A 73 1.67 14.58 15.95
C GLY A 73 2.25 13.75 14.82
N TYR A 74 1.64 12.63 14.45
CA TYR A 74 2.07 11.86 13.29
C TYR A 74 1.86 12.64 11.99
N ARG A 75 2.84 12.58 11.08
CA ARG A 75 2.79 13.25 9.76
C ARG A 75 3.10 12.32 8.60
N ARG A 76 3.50 11.09 8.88
CA ARG A 76 3.87 10.09 7.86
C ARG A 76 3.00 8.85 7.98
N MET A 77 2.38 8.46 6.88
CA MET A 77 1.49 7.30 6.81
C MET A 77 1.95 6.35 5.71
N ILE A 78 2.06 5.07 6.04
CA ILE A 78 2.17 3.98 5.07
C ILE A 78 0.76 3.42 4.88
N TYR A 79 0.31 3.32 3.64
CA TYR A 79 -1.00 2.78 3.31
C TYR A 79 -0.88 1.67 2.26
N THR A 80 -1.39 0.50 2.56
CA THR A 80 -1.33 -0.66 1.66
C THR A 80 -2.72 -1.03 1.16
N ASN A 81 -2.87 -1.21 -0.14
CA ASN A 81 -4.09 -1.71 -0.78
C ASN A 81 -3.79 -2.05 -2.24
N THR A 82 -4.50 -3.00 -2.82
CA THR A 82 -4.28 -3.41 -4.22
C THR A 82 -4.34 -2.21 -5.18
N ALA A 83 -5.38 -1.43 -5.12
CA ALA A 83 -5.68 -0.36 -6.08
C ALA A 83 -5.18 1.03 -5.67
N SER A 84 -4.42 1.16 -4.57
CA SER A 84 -4.03 2.45 -4.01
C SER A 84 -3.13 3.30 -4.92
N VAL A 85 -2.60 2.73 -6.00
CA VAL A 85 -1.78 3.43 -7.00
C VAL A 85 -2.58 3.90 -8.22
N LEU A 86 -3.87 3.62 -8.30
CA LEU A 86 -4.72 4.13 -9.39
C LEU A 86 -5.12 5.58 -9.12
N LYS A 87 -5.10 6.42 -10.14
CA LYS A 87 -5.36 7.87 -10.03
C LYS A 87 -6.63 8.20 -9.25
N LYS A 88 -7.74 7.52 -9.57
CA LYS A 88 -9.01 7.77 -8.88
C LYS A 88 -8.92 7.42 -7.39
N VAL A 89 -8.29 6.31 -7.08
CA VAL A 89 -8.12 5.86 -5.69
C VAL A 89 -7.20 6.82 -4.93
N ILE A 90 -6.10 7.26 -5.53
CA ILE A 90 -5.21 8.26 -4.94
C ILE A 90 -5.99 9.54 -4.62
N THR A 91 -6.82 10.02 -5.57
CA THR A 91 -7.67 11.21 -5.36
C THR A 91 -8.61 11.02 -4.18
N ASP A 92 -9.30 9.88 -4.10
CA ASP A 92 -10.23 9.59 -3.01
C ASP A 92 -9.53 9.47 -1.65
N LEU A 93 -8.35 8.83 -1.62
CA LEU A 93 -7.55 8.68 -0.40
C LEU A 93 -7.00 10.03 0.08
N THR A 94 -6.45 10.84 -0.81
CA THR A 94 -5.91 12.15 -0.45
C THR A 94 -7.00 13.11 0.03
N ALA A 95 -8.19 13.04 -0.55
CA ALA A 95 -9.35 13.80 -0.07
C ALA A 95 -9.76 13.37 1.35
N ALA A 96 -9.73 12.07 1.63
CA ALA A 96 -10.04 11.52 2.95
C ALA A 96 -9.00 11.94 4.02
N ILE A 97 -7.73 11.96 3.65
CA ILE A 97 -6.61 12.36 4.53
C ILE A 97 -6.66 13.86 4.81
N GLY A 98 -6.94 14.66 3.79
CA GLY A 98 -6.89 16.13 3.89
C GLY A 98 -5.46 16.68 3.92
N ASP A 99 -5.32 17.96 4.21
CA ASP A 99 -4.03 18.68 4.37
C ASP A 99 -3.09 18.66 3.16
N ASP A 100 -3.62 18.38 1.97
CA ASP A 100 -2.83 18.33 0.73
C ASP A 100 -1.53 17.52 0.91
N PRO A 101 -1.63 16.21 1.16
CA PRO A 101 -0.47 15.40 1.50
C PRO A 101 0.49 15.26 0.33
N HIS A 102 1.78 15.20 0.65
CA HIS A 102 2.77 14.76 -0.33
C HIS A 102 2.65 13.24 -0.53
N VAL A 103 2.43 12.79 -1.75
CA VAL A 103 2.19 11.38 -2.07
C VAL A 103 3.38 10.77 -2.78
N THR A 104 3.88 9.67 -2.23
CA THR A 104 4.76 8.74 -2.92
C THR A 104 3.96 7.48 -3.21
N ALA A 105 3.78 7.12 -4.46
CA ALA A 105 3.05 5.91 -4.85
C ALA A 105 4.03 4.87 -5.40
N VAL A 106 3.89 3.64 -4.91
CA VAL A 106 4.73 2.50 -5.29
C VAL A 106 3.85 1.35 -5.74
N LEU A 107 4.06 0.90 -6.96
CA LEU A 107 3.47 -0.33 -7.49
C LEU A 107 4.47 -1.47 -7.33
N LEU A 108 4.15 -2.41 -6.43
CA LEU A 108 4.92 -3.63 -6.30
C LEU A 108 4.58 -4.59 -7.45
N ARG A 109 5.60 -5.19 -8.06
CA ARG A 109 5.45 -6.09 -9.19
C ARG A 109 6.13 -7.42 -8.91
N CYS A 110 5.49 -8.50 -9.33
CA CYS A 110 6.09 -9.83 -9.37
C CYS A 110 5.55 -10.59 -10.58
N SER A 111 6.21 -11.70 -10.94
CA SER A 111 5.75 -12.58 -11.99
C SER A 111 4.43 -13.28 -11.61
N ASP A 112 3.69 -13.73 -12.60
CA ASP A 112 2.48 -14.56 -12.40
C ASP A 112 2.82 -15.85 -11.65
N THR A 113 3.97 -16.44 -11.93
CA THR A 113 4.46 -17.64 -11.24
C THR A 113 4.65 -17.41 -9.76
N THR A 114 5.31 -16.32 -9.38
CA THR A 114 5.51 -15.95 -7.96
C THR A 114 4.19 -15.70 -7.25
N ALA A 115 3.29 -14.93 -7.87
CA ALA A 115 1.98 -14.64 -7.29
C ALA A 115 1.16 -15.92 -7.13
N HIS A 116 1.14 -16.80 -8.13
CA HIS A 116 0.47 -18.10 -8.05
C HIS A 116 1.01 -18.94 -6.89
N HIS A 117 2.33 -19.03 -6.77
CA HIS A 117 2.95 -19.78 -5.67
C HIS A 117 2.53 -19.28 -4.30
N ARG A 118 2.53 -17.97 -4.09
CA ARG A 118 2.12 -17.36 -2.81
C ARG A 118 0.64 -17.54 -2.53
N LEU A 119 -0.23 -17.40 -3.53
CA LEU A 119 -1.66 -17.61 -3.37
C LEU A 119 -2.00 -19.07 -3.10
N SER A 120 -1.27 -20.03 -3.70
CA SER A 120 -1.46 -21.47 -3.48
C SER A 120 -1.16 -21.91 -2.05
N GLN A 121 -0.42 -21.12 -1.28
CA GLN A 121 -0.17 -21.36 0.14
C GLN A 121 -1.36 -20.97 1.03
N ARG A 122 -2.31 -20.18 0.51
CA ARG A 122 -3.48 -19.67 1.25
C ARG A 122 -4.77 -20.36 0.84
N GLU A 123 -4.89 -20.79 -0.41
CA GLU A 123 -6.10 -21.33 -1.00
C GLU A 123 -5.80 -22.54 -1.86
N ILE A 124 -6.80 -23.41 -2.08
CA ILE A 124 -6.72 -24.59 -2.95
C ILE A 124 -7.93 -24.68 -3.87
N GLY A 125 -7.81 -25.44 -4.96
CA GLY A 125 -8.92 -25.80 -5.83
C GLY A 125 -9.45 -24.64 -6.68
N THR A 126 -10.77 -24.64 -6.92
CA THR A 126 -11.43 -23.64 -7.79
C THR A 126 -11.30 -22.22 -7.27
N ALA A 127 -11.34 -22.03 -5.97
CA ALA A 127 -11.15 -20.70 -5.34
C ALA A 127 -9.76 -20.16 -5.66
N LEU A 128 -8.73 -20.99 -5.61
CA LEU A 128 -7.37 -20.62 -5.99
C LEU A 128 -7.30 -20.22 -7.46
N ASP A 129 -7.85 -21.02 -8.38
CA ASP A 129 -7.82 -20.75 -9.81
C ASP A 129 -8.46 -19.40 -10.15
N GLN A 130 -9.62 -19.12 -9.57
CA GLN A 130 -10.32 -17.84 -9.75
C GLN A 130 -9.51 -16.68 -9.20
N HIS A 131 -8.90 -16.82 -8.03
CA HIS A 131 -8.10 -15.78 -7.41
C HIS A 131 -6.83 -15.50 -8.23
N VAL A 132 -6.18 -16.54 -8.75
CA VAL A 132 -5.00 -16.40 -9.62
C VAL A 132 -5.34 -15.62 -10.88
N GLU A 133 -6.46 -15.93 -11.54
CA GLU A 133 -6.92 -15.21 -12.74
C GLU A 133 -7.20 -13.75 -12.46
N ARG A 134 -7.93 -13.44 -11.37
CA ARG A 134 -8.22 -12.06 -10.95
C ARG A 134 -6.94 -11.29 -10.63
N SER A 135 -6.01 -11.94 -9.95
CA SER A 135 -4.71 -11.34 -9.60
C SER A 135 -3.90 -11.00 -10.86
N ALA A 136 -3.83 -11.90 -11.83
CA ALA A 136 -3.12 -11.66 -13.09
C ALA A 136 -3.76 -10.54 -13.91
N LEU A 137 -5.09 -10.48 -13.98
CA LEU A 137 -5.81 -9.41 -14.65
C LEU A 137 -5.57 -8.06 -13.95
N MET A 138 -5.61 -8.04 -12.63
CA MET A 138 -5.34 -6.83 -11.84
C MET A 138 -3.90 -6.34 -12.05
N ALA A 139 -2.92 -7.25 -12.14
CA ALA A 139 -1.54 -6.87 -12.41
C ALA A 139 -1.41 -6.08 -13.72
N ARG A 140 -2.07 -6.55 -14.78
CA ARG A 140 -2.09 -5.84 -16.06
C ARG A 140 -2.78 -4.48 -15.97
N THR A 141 -3.93 -4.43 -15.30
CA THR A 141 -4.67 -3.18 -15.10
C THR A 141 -3.85 -2.16 -14.34
N LEU A 142 -3.15 -2.57 -13.27
CA LEU A 142 -2.30 -1.69 -12.48
C LEU A 142 -1.11 -1.17 -13.30
N ASP A 143 -0.45 -2.03 -14.08
CA ASP A 143 0.66 -1.64 -14.93
C ASP A 143 0.23 -0.60 -15.99
N GLU A 144 -0.95 -0.78 -16.59
CA GLU A 144 -1.46 0.11 -17.64
C GLU A 144 -1.99 1.44 -17.09
N ARG A 145 -2.67 1.40 -15.93
CA ARG A 145 -3.45 2.54 -15.43
C ARG A 145 -2.79 3.32 -14.31
N ALA A 146 -1.80 2.77 -13.62
CA ALA A 146 -1.06 3.53 -12.62
C ALA A 146 -0.39 4.75 -13.29
N PRO A 147 -0.39 5.93 -12.66
CA PRO A 147 0.23 7.10 -13.24
C PRO A 147 1.73 6.88 -13.49
N ARG A 148 2.28 7.59 -14.46
CA ARG A 148 3.70 7.44 -14.83
C ARG A 148 4.64 7.82 -13.69
N TRP A 149 4.23 8.72 -12.82
CA TRP A 149 5.03 9.14 -11.68
C TRP A 149 5.04 8.12 -10.52
N ALA A 150 4.16 7.12 -10.54
CA ALA A 150 4.22 6.02 -9.58
C ALA A 150 5.45 5.16 -9.83
N HIS A 151 6.19 4.86 -8.78
CA HIS A 151 7.38 4.02 -8.86
C HIS A 151 6.99 2.56 -9.04
N ARG A 152 7.57 1.86 -10.02
CA ARG A 152 7.43 0.42 -10.20
C ARG A 152 8.60 -0.27 -9.56
N VAL A 153 8.33 -1.15 -8.59
CA VAL A 153 9.36 -1.86 -7.82
C VAL A 153 9.18 -3.36 -8.03
N GLN A 154 10.17 -3.98 -8.66
CA GLN A 154 10.21 -5.43 -8.83
C GLN A 154 10.57 -6.10 -7.52
N THR A 155 9.86 -7.18 -7.20
CA THR A 155 10.06 -7.91 -5.95
C THR A 155 10.63 -9.31 -6.13
N ASP A 156 10.60 -9.86 -7.35
CA ASP A 156 11.16 -11.19 -7.62
C ASP A 156 12.66 -11.22 -7.33
N ASP A 157 13.11 -12.31 -6.75
CA ASP A 157 14.54 -12.57 -6.46
C ASP A 157 15.22 -11.51 -5.58
N ARG A 158 14.43 -10.84 -4.75
CA ARG A 158 14.93 -9.82 -3.83
C ARG A 158 14.49 -10.12 -2.39
N THR A 159 15.29 -9.69 -1.43
CA THR A 159 14.88 -9.76 -0.02
C THR A 159 13.85 -8.68 0.30
N VAL A 160 12.97 -8.96 1.24
CA VAL A 160 12.00 -7.97 1.73
C VAL A 160 12.72 -6.75 2.32
N ALA A 161 13.85 -6.98 3.00
CA ALA A 161 14.67 -5.90 3.56
C ALA A 161 15.19 -4.94 2.49
N ASP A 162 15.67 -5.44 1.37
CA ASP A 162 16.17 -4.61 0.27
C ASP A 162 15.04 -3.84 -0.43
N ILE A 163 13.90 -4.49 -0.64
CA ILE A 163 12.71 -3.85 -1.22
C ILE A 163 12.24 -2.69 -0.32
N ALA A 164 12.13 -2.93 0.98
CA ALA A 164 11.71 -1.92 1.95
C ALA A 164 12.69 -0.74 2.00
N ALA A 165 14.00 -1.01 2.00
CA ALA A 165 15.02 0.03 2.01
C ALA A 165 14.95 0.92 0.75
N GLU A 166 14.74 0.33 -0.43
CA GLU A 166 14.53 1.09 -1.66
C GLU A 166 13.31 2.01 -1.57
N ILE A 167 12.19 1.49 -1.07
CA ILE A 167 10.94 2.25 -0.96
C ILE A 167 11.09 3.41 0.05
N ILE A 168 11.76 3.19 1.17
CA ILE A 168 12.07 4.25 2.14
C ILE A 168 12.89 5.35 1.48
N GLY A 169 13.87 4.98 0.66
CA GLY A 169 14.65 5.93 -0.13
C GLY A 169 13.80 6.73 -1.12
N LEU A 170 12.88 6.07 -1.82
CA LEU A 170 11.95 6.73 -2.76
C LEU A 170 11.04 7.73 -2.05
N ALA A 171 10.60 7.43 -0.84
CA ALA A 171 9.79 8.34 -0.03
C ALA A 171 10.61 9.48 0.59
N GLY A 172 11.92 9.34 0.64
CA GLY A 172 12.79 10.30 1.32
C GLY A 172 12.70 10.24 2.85
N TRP A 173 12.26 9.12 3.41
CA TRP A 173 12.07 8.95 4.86
C TRP A 173 13.31 8.36 5.54
N VAL A 174 14.45 8.83 5.14
CA VAL A 174 15.73 8.45 5.76
C VAL A 174 16.00 9.28 7.01
N ALA A 175 16.63 8.68 8.01
CA ALA A 175 17.06 9.42 9.20
C ALA A 175 18.19 10.41 8.81
N GLU A 176 18.17 11.63 9.38
CA GLU A 176 19.23 12.63 9.24
C GLU A 176 20.49 12.22 10.01
#